data_26a152ba81aae45d6da331eb4c1e5b91
#
_entry.id   26a152ba81aae45d6da331eb4c1e5b91
#
_cell.length_a   1.000
_cell.length_b   1.000
_cell.length_c   1.000
_cell.angle_alpha   90.00
_cell.angle_beta   90.00
_cell.angle_gamma   90.00
#
_symmetry.space_group_name_H-M   'P 1'
#
loop_
_entity.id
_entity.type
_entity.pdbx_description
1 polymer ?
#
loop_
_entity_poly.entity_id
_entity_poly.type
_entity_poly.pdbx_seq_one_letter_code
_entity_poly.pdbx_strand_id
1 'polypeptide(L)'
;MFLSTEQPLPVWQRQRRICRRLAGSCGRLSSCVFHRSTGCAYCVDLHTIEARHAGETTQRLDCLTVWREVQFFDDAEKAALEWAEAITKVATNGAPEHLYNSLSDHFSENEIVDLTLIIAQMNAWNRLAISFGHGPDARTE
;
A
#
# COMPACT_ATOMS: atom_id res chain seq x y z
N MET A 1 -30.60 13.42 23.13
CA MET A 1 -29.89 13.33 21.84
C MET A 1 -28.40 13.53 22.12
N PHE A 2 -27.70 12.45 22.44
CA PHE A 2 -26.30 12.51 22.83
C PHE A 2 -25.47 12.39 21.54
N LEU A 3 -24.84 13.50 21.13
CA LEU A 3 -23.80 13.50 20.13
C LEU A 3 -22.57 12.80 20.77
N SER A 4 -22.22 11.61 20.33
CA SER A 4 -20.98 10.95 20.74
C SER A 4 -19.82 11.80 20.22
N THR A 5 -19.12 12.43 21.13
CA THR A 5 -17.89 13.18 20.87
C THR A 5 -16.70 12.22 20.73
N GLU A 6 -16.79 11.26 19.83
CA GLU A 6 -15.60 10.51 19.42
C GLU A 6 -14.75 11.43 18.54
N GLN A 7 -13.68 11.93 19.09
CA GLN A 7 -12.69 12.67 18.32
C GLN A 7 -12.20 11.77 17.17
N PRO A 8 -12.14 12.28 15.93
CA PRO A 8 -11.67 11.47 14.82
C PRO A 8 -10.23 11.01 15.09
N LEU A 9 -10.01 9.71 14.97
CA LEU A 9 -8.68 9.11 15.15
C LEU A 9 -7.65 9.85 14.29
N PRO A 10 -6.43 10.10 14.82
CA PRO A 10 -5.34 10.66 14.04
C PRO A 10 -5.13 9.86 12.73
N VAL A 11 -4.74 10.54 11.67
CA VAL A 11 -4.58 9.97 10.32
C VAL A 11 -3.76 8.67 10.34
N TRP A 12 -2.66 8.61 11.10
CA TRP A 12 -1.82 7.41 11.24
C TRP A 12 -2.53 6.23 11.96
N GLN A 13 -3.46 6.50 12.88
CA GLN A 13 -4.26 5.44 13.51
C GLN A 13 -5.35 4.92 12.59
N ARG A 14 -5.95 5.80 11.78
CA ARG A 14 -6.86 5.41 10.70
C ARG A 14 -6.15 4.51 9.70
N GLN A 15 -4.97 4.92 9.24
CA GLN A 15 -4.13 4.13 8.33
C GLN A 15 -3.83 2.73 8.90
N ARG A 16 -3.42 2.62 10.17
CA ARG A 16 -3.21 1.32 10.83
C ARG A 16 -4.49 0.48 10.92
N ARG A 17 -5.65 1.09 11.18
CA ARG A 17 -6.94 0.38 11.17
C ARG A 17 -7.32 -0.10 9.79
N ILE A 18 -7.15 0.73 8.77
CA ILE A 18 -7.44 0.41 7.38
C ILE A 18 -6.51 -0.68 6.89
N CYS A 19 -5.20 -0.56 7.12
CA CYS A 19 -4.23 -1.61 6.84
C CYS A 19 -4.56 -2.92 7.56
N ARG A 20 -5.08 -2.89 8.80
CA ARG A 20 -5.53 -4.08 9.52
C ARG A 20 -6.83 -4.66 9.00
N ARG A 21 -7.72 -3.85 8.47
CA ARG A 21 -9.05 -4.25 7.99
C ARG A 21 -8.99 -4.79 6.56
N LEU A 22 -8.14 -4.20 5.72
CA LEU A 22 -7.65 -4.79 4.46
C LEU A 22 -6.60 -5.87 4.72
N ALA A 23 -6.44 -6.18 6.01
CA ALA A 23 -5.37 -6.98 6.60
C ALA A 23 -5.47 -8.50 6.42
N GLY A 24 -5.76 -8.86 5.23
CA GLY A 24 -4.96 -9.89 4.65
C GLY A 24 -3.61 -9.25 4.21
N SER A 25 -2.86 -9.96 3.45
CA SER A 25 -1.64 -9.55 2.79
C SER A 25 -1.78 -8.29 1.92
N CYS A 26 -2.97 -8.00 1.36
CA CYS A 26 -3.21 -6.91 0.40
C CYS A 26 -2.76 -5.52 0.85
N GLY A 27 -3.09 -5.08 2.05
CA GLY A 27 -2.72 -3.73 2.51
C GLY A 27 -1.22 -3.57 2.73
N ARG A 28 -0.53 -4.65 3.17
CA ARG A 28 0.92 -4.67 3.39
C ARG A 28 1.69 -4.73 2.09
N LEU A 29 1.26 -5.60 1.19
CA LEU A 29 1.86 -5.76 -0.14
C LEU A 29 1.70 -4.51 -0.99
N SER A 30 0.51 -3.89 -0.98
CA SER A 30 0.27 -2.62 -1.65
C SER A 30 1.24 -1.55 -1.16
N SER A 31 1.48 -1.41 0.14
CA SER A 31 2.47 -0.48 0.68
C SER A 31 3.87 -0.76 0.12
N CYS A 32 4.31 -2.02 0.11
CA CYS A 32 5.64 -2.38 -0.40
C CYS A 32 5.80 -2.13 -1.91
N VAL A 33 4.78 -2.43 -2.74
CA VAL A 33 4.80 -2.16 -4.19
C VAL A 33 4.95 -0.67 -4.47
N PHE A 34 4.20 0.17 -3.75
CA PHE A 34 4.29 1.60 -3.88
C PHE A 34 5.69 2.13 -3.77
N HIS A 35 6.36 1.74 -2.67
CA HIS A 35 7.65 2.29 -2.33
C HIS A 35 8.72 1.87 -3.33
N ARG A 36 8.59 0.67 -3.91
CA ARG A 36 9.45 0.20 -5.00
C ARG A 36 9.19 0.96 -6.29
N SER A 37 7.92 1.25 -6.60
CA SER A 37 7.54 2.02 -7.80
C SER A 37 7.95 3.49 -7.74
N THR A 38 8.04 4.09 -6.54
CA THR A 38 8.42 5.48 -6.34
C THR A 38 9.91 5.69 -6.08
N GLY A 39 10.67 4.62 -5.81
CA GLY A 39 12.11 4.69 -5.53
C GLY A 39 12.49 5.27 -4.17
N CYS A 40 11.58 5.28 -3.18
CA CYS A 40 11.85 5.74 -1.83
C CYS A 40 12.58 4.67 -1.01
N ALA A 41 13.91 4.77 -0.89
CA ALA A 41 14.73 3.78 -0.17
C ALA A 41 14.32 3.61 1.29
N TYR A 42 14.10 4.71 2.03
CA TYR A 42 13.63 4.67 3.41
C TYR A 42 12.31 3.92 3.55
N CYS A 43 11.35 4.21 2.65
CA CYS A 43 10.03 3.60 2.71
C CYS A 43 10.08 2.11 2.35
N VAL A 44 10.88 1.73 1.34
CA VAL A 44 11.09 0.31 1.00
C VAL A 44 11.64 -0.46 2.19
N ASP A 45 12.66 0.07 2.83
CA ASP A 45 13.29 -0.56 3.99
C ASP A 45 12.30 -0.72 5.16
N LEU A 46 11.66 0.38 5.59
CA LEU A 46 10.71 0.39 6.70
C LEU A 46 9.56 -0.60 6.49
N HIS A 47 8.86 -0.51 5.35
CA HIS A 47 7.67 -1.33 5.13
C HIS A 47 7.98 -2.80 4.81
N THR A 48 9.17 -3.09 4.28
CA THR A 48 9.63 -4.48 4.13
C THR A 48 9.86 -5.14 5.50
N ILE A 49 10.43 -4.41 6.47
CA ILE A 49 10.59 -4.90 7.84
C ILE A 49 9.22 -5.10 8.50
N GLU A 50 8.33 -4.11 8.40
CA GLU A 50 6.98 -4.19 8.97
C GLU A 50 6.19 -5.38 8.39
N ALA A 51 6.30 -5.63 7.08
CA ALA A 51 5.66 -6.75 6.42
C ALA A 51 6.18 -8.10 6.92
N ARG A 52 7.52 -8.25 7.07
CA ARG A 52 8.14 -9.46 7.65
C ARG A 52 7.67 -9.70 9.08
N HIS A 53 7.68 -8.68 9.94
CA HIS A 53 7.16 -8.77 11.30
C HIS A 53 5.68 -9.14 11.37
N ALA A 54 4.92 -8.80 10.34
CA ALA A 54 3.51 -9.15 10.21
C ALA A 54 3.28 -10.54 9.58
N GLY A 55 4.35 -11.33 9.34
CA GLY A 55 4.29 -12.70 8.85
C GLY A 55 4.37 -12.84 7.32
N GLU A 56 4.73 -11.79 6.59
CA GLU A 56 4.93 -11.89 5.16
C GLU A 56 6.25 -12.63 4.84
N THR A 57 6.24 -13.49 3.80
CA THR A 57 7.41 -14.28 3.47
C THR A 57 8.43 -13.47 2.67
N THR A 58 9.71 -13.79 2.85
CA THR A 58 10.79 -13.15 2.09
C THR A 58 10.60 -13.33 0.59
N GLN A 59 10.23 -14.54 0.13
CA GLN A 59 10.00 -14.83 -1.27
C GLN A 59 8.93 -13.92 -1.90
N ARG A 60 7.80 -13.71 -1.21
CA ARG A 60 6.73 -12.83 -1.71
C ARG A 60 7.19 -11.38 -1.79
N LEU A 61 7.94 -10.93 -0.80
CA LEU A 61 8.50 -9.57 -0.80
C LEU A 61 9.55 -9.38 -1.91
N ASP A 62 10.41 -10.36 -2.15
CA ASP A 62 11.42 -10.30 -3.20
C ASP A 62 10.80 -10.30 -4.61
N CYS A 63 9.75 -11.10 -4.81
CA CYS A 63 9.05 -11.20 -6.10
C CYS A 63 7.99 -10.10 -6.31
N LEU A 64 7.83 -9.16 -5.39
CA LEU A 64 6.77 -8.15 -5.46
C LEU A 64 6.91 -7.20 -6.67
N THR A 65 8.12 -6.96 -7.16
CA THR A 65 8.35 -6.15 -8.37
C THR A 65 7.95 -6.87 -9.67
N VAL A 66 7.88 -8.19 -9.63
CA VAL A 66 7.50 -9.08 -10.74
C VAL A 66 6.24 -9.88 -10.42
N TRP A 67 5.37 -9.33 -9.58
CA TRP A 67 4.19 -10.00 -9.03
C TRP A 67 3.27 -10.61 -10.11
N ARG A 68 3.27 -10.05 -11.32
CA ARG A 68 2.47 -10.56 -12.44
C ARG A 68 2.95 -11.90 -12.97
N GLU A 69 4.22 -12.23 -12.78
CA GLU A 69 4.85 -13.45 -13.31
C GLU A 69 4.79 -14.64 -12.34
N VAL A 70 4.33 -14.41 -11.09
CA VAL A 70 4.31 -15.44 -10.05
C VAL A 70 2.89 -15.81 -9.63
N GLN A 71 2.71 -17.03 -9.09
CA GLN A 71 1.37 -17.58 -8.79
C GLN A 71 0.99 -17.53 -7.31
N PHE A 72 1.81 -16.97 -6.45
CA PHE A 72 1.56 -16.94 -5.01
C PHE A 72 0.93 -15.63 -4.50
N PHE A 73 0.44 -14.79 -5.40
CA PHE A 73 -0.50 -13.71 -5.10
C PHE A 73 -1.88 -14.11 -5.61
N ASP A 74 -2.90 -13.99 -4.76
CA ASP A 74 -4.28 -14.26 -5.16
C ASP A 74 -4.89 -13.13 -6.03
N ASP A 75 -6.07 -13.35 -6.55
CA ASP A 75 -6.70 -12.41 -7.48
C ASP A 75 -7.04 -11.07 -6.82
N ALA A 76 -7.45 -11.07 -5.55
CA ALA A 76 -7.69 -9.85 -4.78
C ALA A 76 -6.38 -9.07 -4.56
N GLU A 77 -5.29 -9.76 -4.22
CA GLU A 77 -3.97 -9.15 -4.08
C GLU A 77 -3.48 -8.56 -5.40
N LYS A 78 -3.63 -9.29 -6.50
CA LYS A 78 -3.24 -8.79 -7.84
C LYS A 78 -4.04 -7.56 -8.24
N ALA A 79 -5.36 -7.55 -8.02
CA ALA A 79 -6.20 -6.39 -8.28
C ALA A 79 -5.77 -5.16 -7.44
N ALA A 80 -5.47 -5.36 -6.16
CA ALA A 80 -4.99 -4.29 -5.27
C ALA A 80 -3.59 -3.77 -5.68
N LEU A 81 -2.68 -4.65 -6.10
CA LEU A 81 -1.34 -4.28 -6.58
C LEU A 81 -1.43 -3.47 -7.87
N GLU A 82 -2.27 -3.88 -8.81
CA GLU A 82 -2.47 -3.17 -10.08
C GLU A 82 -3.10 -1.79 -9.87
N TRP A 83 -4.11 -1.71 -9.00
CA TRP A 83 -4.70 -0.43 -8.58
C TRP A 83 -3.65 0.48 -7.95
N ALA A 84 -2.81 -0.07 -7.09
CA ALA A 84 -1.75 0.67 -6.44
C ALA A 84 -0.76 1.29 -7.43
N GLU A 85 -0.35 0.56 -8.44
CA GLU A 85 0.52 1.07 -9.50
C GLU A 85 -0.18 2.14 -10.35
N ALA A 86 -1.46 1.94 -10.71
CA ALA A 86 -2.23 2.90 -11.49
C ALA A 86 -2.38 4.24 -10.76
N ILE A 87 -2.83 4.20 -9.49
CA ILE A 87 -2.99 5.43 -8.69
C ILE A 87 -1.65 6.12 -8.43
N THR A 88 -0.57 5.39 -8.25
CA THR A 88 0.77 5.98 -8.11
C THR A 88 1.20 6.75 -9.37
N LYS A 89 0.80 6.29 -10.54
CA LYS A 89 1.10 6.89 -11.84
C LYS A 89 -0.09 7.61 -12.46
N VAL A 90 -1.09 7.99 -11.68
CA VAL A 90 -2.36 8.53 -12.17
C VAL A 90 -2.19 9.78 -13.03
N ALA A 91 -1.22 10.61 -12.73
CA ALA A 91 -0.93 11.82 -13.52
C ALA A 91 -0.45 11.53 -14.96
N THR A 92 0.11 10.34 -15.20
CA THR A 92 0.64 9.94 -16.51
C THR A 92 -0.31 8.99 -17.23
N ASN A 93 -0.85 8.00 -16.51
CA ASN A 93 -1.56 6.87 -17.11
C ASN A 93 -3.07 6.91 -16.87
N GLY A 94 -3.56 7.81 -16.01
CA GLY A 94 -4.94 7.79 -15.53
C GLY A 94 -5.23 6.58 -14.64
N ALA A 95 -6.51 6.39 -14.34
CA ALA A 95 -7.04 5.21 -13.64
C ALA A 95 -8.15 4.60 -14.53
N PRO A 96 -7.82 3.65 -15.42
CA PRO A 96 -8.80 3.04 -16.33
C PRO A 96 -9.92 2.31 -15.57
N GLU A 97 -11.15 2.43 -16.07
CA GLU A 97 -12.37 1.87 -15.44
C GLU A 97 -12.27 0.36 -15.22
N HIS A 98 -11.61 -0.38 -16.11
CA HIS A 98 -11.48 -1.83 -15.96
C HIS A 98 -10.70 -2.23 -14.71
N LEU A 99 -9.76 -1.39 -14.22
CA LEU A 99 -9.03 -1.65 -12.98
C LEU A 99 -9.94 -1.47 -11.76
N TYR A 100 -10.83 -0.46 -11.78
CA TYR A 100 -11.84 -0.29 -10.76
C TYR A 100 -12.80 -1.48 -10.72
N ASN A 101 -13.25 -1.93 -11.89
CA ASN A 101 -14.16 -3.08 -12.00
C ASN A 101 -13.50 -4.36 -11.46
N SER A 102 -12.27 -4.65 -11.83
CA SER A 102 -11.49 -5.78 -11.28
C SER A 102 -11.35 -5.70 -9.76
N LEU A 103 -11.14 -4.51 -9.23
CA LEU A 103 -11.03 -4.29 -7.79
C LEU A 103 -12.38 -4.50 -7.08
N SER A 104 -13.49 -4.06 -7.69
CA SER A 104 -14.84 -4.19 -7.14
C SER A 104 -15.38 -5.64 -7.09
N ASP A 105 -14.76 -6.56 -7.83
CA ASP A 105 -15.03 -7.99 -7.71
C ASP A 105 -14.58 -8.59 -6.37
N HIS A 106 -13.66 -7.91 -5.67
CA HIS A 106 -13.01 -8.41 -4.45
C HIS A 106 -13.21 -7.50 -3.23
N PHE A 107 -13.48 -6.21 -3.45
CA PHE A 107 -13.54 -5.20 -2.39
C PHE A 107 -14.82 -4.38 -2.48
N SER A 108 -15.39 -4.02 -1.33
CA SER A 108 -16.50 -3.07 -1.26
C SER A 108 -16.04 -1.64 -1.62
N GLU A 109 -16.98 -0.79 -2.02
CA GLU A 109 -16.72 0.62 -2.33
C GLU A 109 -15.95 1.35 -1.22
N ASN A 110 -16.30 1.11 0.05
CA ASN A 110 -15.60 1.70 1.19
C ASN A 110 -14.15 1.22 1.29
N GLU A 111 -13.89 -0.07 1.05
CA GLU A 111 -12.53 -0.62 1.06
C GLU A 111 -11.69 -0.09 -0.10
N ILE A 112 -12.29 0.11 -1.26
CA ILE A 112 -11.62 0.72 -2.42
C ILE A 112 -11.24 2.17 -2.12
N VAL A 113 -12.14 2.95 -1.51
CA VAL A 113 -11.84 4.31 -1.08
C VAL A 113 -10.72 4.32 -0.05
N ASP A 114 -10.79 3.46 0.94
CA ASP A 114 -9.77 3.33 1.97
C ASP A 114 -8.40 2.96 1.39
N LEU A 115 -8.36 1.97 0.50
CA LEU A 115 -7.15 1.58 -0.22
C LEU A 115 -6.58 2.75 -1.02
N THR A 116 -7.41 3.46 -1.76
CA THR A 116 -6.99 4.61 -2.57
C THR A 116 -6.43 5.74 -1.71
N LEU A 117 -7.03 6.02 -0.55
CA LEU A 117 -6.53 7.01 0.41
C LEU A 117 -5.17 6.61 0.99
N ILE A 118 -4.97 5.34 1.33
CA ILE A 118 -3.66 4.83 1.78
C ILE A 118 -2.61 5.06 0.69
N ILE A 119 -2.94 4.72 -0.54
CA ILE A 119 -2.08 4.91 -1.71
C ILE A 119 -1.68 6.39 -1.85
N ALA A 120 -2.64 7.29 -1.88
CA ALA A 120 -2.39 8.72 -2.02
C ALA A 120 -1.50 9.27 -0.89
N GLN A 121 -1.77 8.85 0.35
CA GLN A 121 -0.99 9.25 1.51
C GLN A 121 0.46 8.74 1.45
N MET A 122 0.66 7.48 1.07
CA MET A 122 2.00 6.91 0.90
C MET A 122 2.77 7.63 -0.20
N ASN A 123 2.13 7.97 -1.31
CA ASN A 123 2.73 8.77 -2.36
C ASN A 123 3.16 10.16 -1.87
N ALA A 124 2.40 10.78 -0.96
CA ALA A 124 2.79 12.04 -0.34
C ALA A 124 4.03 11.88 0.55
N TRP A 125 4.06 10.87 1.41
CA TRP A 125 5.21 10.56 2.27
C TRP A 125 6.48 10.24 1.48
N ASN A 126 6.36 9.47 0.39
CA ASN A 126 7.50 9.16 -0.46
C ASN A 126 8.12 10.42 -1.07
N ARG A 127 7.29 11.36 -1.52
CA ARG A 127 7.79 12.64 -2.05
C ARG A 127 8.54 13.44 -1.01
N LEU A 128 8.03 13.50 0.22
CA LEU A 128 8.71 14.18 1.33
C LEU A 128 10.05 13.50 1.65
N ALA A 129 10.06 12.17 1.83
CA ALA A 129 11.28 11.44 2.16
C ALA A 129 12.36 11.61 1.08
N ILE A 130 11.99 11.48 -0.20
CA ILE A 130 12.92 11.64 -1.31
C ILE A 130 13.42 13.09 -1.40
N SER A 131 12.52 14.08 -1.31
CA SER A 131 12.88 15.49 -1.47
C SER A 131 13.80 16.02 -0.36
N PHE A 132 13.68 15.47 0.84
CA PHE A 132 14.52 15.84 1.98
C PHE A 132 15.71 14.89 2.20
N GLY A 133 15.98 13.97 1.26
CA GLY A 133 17.13 13.07 1.32
C GLY A 133 17.08 12.08 2.49
N HIS A 134 15.88 11.73 2.95
CA HIS A 134 15.71 10.80 4.06
C HIS A 134 15.94 9.36 3.57
N GLY A 135 17.06 8.77 3.99
CA GLY A 135 17.45 7.40 3.65
C GLY A 135 17.41 6.47 4.86
N PRO A 136 17.45 5.16 4.65
CA PRO A 136 17.58 4.19 5.74
C PRO A 136 18.99 4.19 6.32
N ASP A 137 19.11 3.95 7.62
CA ASP A 137 20.40 3.67 8.25
C ASP A 137 20.92 2.28 7.87
N ALA A 138 22.24 2.17 7.69
CA ALA A 138 22.86 0.86 7.50
C ALA A 138 22.72 0.02 8.78
N ARG A 139 22.23 -1.21 8.63
CA ARG A 139 22.12 -2.17 9.73
C ARG A 139 23.29 -3.14 9.68
N THR A 140 23.91 -3.36 10.82
CA THR A 140 24.79 -4.51 11.05
C THR A 140 23.89 -5.70 11.37
N GLU A 141 23.94 -6.74 10.53
CA GLU A 141 23.28 -8.03 10.80
C GLU A 141 23.92 -8.74 12.00
#